data_7036c78c43d5724d32b481dd11b5cbaa
#
_entry.id   7036c78c43d5724d32b481dd11b5cbaa
#
_cell.length_a   1.000
_cell.length_b   1.000
_cell.length_c   1.000
_cell.angle_alpha   90.00
_cell.angle_beta   90.00
_cell.angle_gamma   90.00
#
_symmetry.space_group_name_H-M   'P 1'
#
loop_
_entity.id
_entity.type
_entity.pdbx_description
1 polymer ?
#
loop_
_entity_poly.entity_id
_entity_poly.type
_entity_poly.pdbx_seq_one_letter_code
_entity_poly.pdbx_strand_id
1 'polypeptide(L)'
;SDLAKKLADKLSESGLNAHFSDNIHYSIYRKACVNGTMNGLCTILDVNMAELGKTSTAHKMVATIVNEFAKVAAVEKIELDVPEVIAHCESCFDPETIGLHYPSMYQDLIKNHRLTEIDYINGAISRKGKKYGVATPYCDFLTELVHAKEDSLNVK
;
A
#
# COMPACT_ATOMS: atom_id res chain seq x y z
N SER A 1 -13.35 -12.89 -19.02
CA SER A 1 -14.21 -13.84 -19.79
C SER A 1 -15.58 -13.89 -19.17
N ASP A 2 -16.63 -14.25 -19.95
CA ASP A 2 -18.01 -14.35 -19.48
C ASP A 2 -18.18 -15.37 -18.35
N LEU A 3 -17.36 -16.40 -18.35
CA LEU A 3 -17.34 -17.38 -17.24
C LEU A 3 -16.91 -16.76 -15.92
N ALA A 4 -15.88 -15.90 -15.95
CA ALA A 4 -15.39 -15.21 -14.75
C ALA A 4 -16.43 -14.20 -14.22
N LYS A 5 -17.15 -13.50 -15.12
CA LYS A 5 -18.27 -12.61 -14.72
C LYS A 5 -19.37 -13.40 -14.05
N LYS A 6 -19.84 -14.48 -14.68
CA LYS A 6 -20.88 -15.36 -14.12
C LYS A 6 -20.46 -15.98 -12.76
N LEU A 7 -19.18 -16.30 -12.60
CA LEU A 7 -18.69 -16.81 -11.32
C LEU A 7 -18.70 -15.72 -10.25
N ALA A 8 -18.24 -14.51 -10.57
CA ALA A 8 -18.27 -13.37 -9.64
C ALA A 8 -19.70 -13.05 -9.20
N ASP A 9 -20.67 -13.06 -10.16
CA ASP A 9 -22.09 -12.83 -9.87
C ASP A 9 -22.64 -13.87 -8.89
N LYS A 10 -22.37 -15.17 -9.14
CA LYS A 10 -22.81 -16.25 -8.25
C LYS A 10 -22.18 -16.18 -6.86
N LEU A 11 -20.90 -15.81 -6.76
CA LEU A 11 -20.23 -15.62 -5.48
C LEU A 11 -20.82 -14.43 -4.73
N SER A 12 -21.16 -13.34 -5.44
CA SER A 12 -21.81 -12.18 -4.85
C SER A 12 -23.22 -12.51 -4.35
N GLU A 13 -24.02 -13.24 -5.13
CA GLU A 13 -25.34 -13.75 -4.73
C GLU A 13 -25.27 -14.64 -3.48
N SER A 14 -24.15 -15.34 -3.29
CA SER A 14 -23.88 -16.14 -2.09
C SER A 14 -23.35 -15.35 -0.88
N GLY A 15 -23.33 -14.02 -0.95
CA GLY A 15 -22.90 -13.13 0.13
C GLY A 15 -21.37 -12.91 0.22
N LEU A 16 -20.60 -13.33 -0.79
CA LEU A 16 -19.12 -13.20 -0.78
C LEU A 16 -18.58 -11.89 -1.36
N ASN A 17 -19.41 -10.88 -1.60
CA ASN A 17 -19.02 -9.56 -2.12
C ASN A 17 -17.96 -9.63 -3.25
N ALA A 18 -18.13 -10.57 -4.18
CA ALA A 18 -17.21 -10.77 -5.28
C ALA A 18 -17.60 -9.92 -6.48
N HIS A 19 -16.63 -9.22 -7.07
CA HIS A 19 -16.84 -8.39 -8.25
C HIS A 19 -15.85 -8.76 -9.34
N PHE A 20 -16.34 -8.82 -10.58
CA PHE A 20 -15.46 -8.95 -11.74
C PHE A 20 -14.81 -7.60 -12.04
N SER A 21 -13.49 -7.58 -12.22
CA SER A 21 -12.75 -6.39 -12.65
C SER A 21 -12.27 -6.57 -14.08
N ASP A 22 -12.55 -5.61 -14.94
CA ASP A 22 -11.99 -5.55 -16.30
C ASP A 22 -10.51 -5.10 -16.28
N ASN A 23 -10.07 -4.45 -15.20
CA ASN A 23 -8.69 -4.01 -15.03
C ASN A 23 -8.15 -4.40 -13.65
N ILE A 24 -8.01 -5.70 -13.40
CA ILE A 24 -7.55 -6.23 -12.11
C ILE A 24 -6.14 -5.73 -11.74
N HIS A 25 -5.25 -5.55 -12.73
CA HIS A 25 -3.90 -5.07 -12.48
C HIS A 25 -3.88 -3.64 -11.93
N TYR A 26 -4.74 -2.77 -12.46
CA TYR A 26 -4.94 -1.42 -11.90
C TYR A 26 -5.38 -1.50 -10.44
N SER A 27 -6.40 -2.31 -10.16
CA SER A 27 -6.94 -2.47 -8.80
C SER A 27 -5.88 -3.00 -7.81
N ILE A 28 -5.04 -3.95 -8.25
CA ILE A 28 -3.93 -4.48 -7.45
C ILE A 28 -2.92 -3.38 -7.13
N TYR A 29 -2.46 -2.62 -8.14
CA TYR A 29 -1.50 -1.54 -7.92
C TYR A 29 -2.09 -0.40 -7.07
N ARG A 30 -3.35 -0.03 -7.30
CA ARG A 30 -4.05 0.97 -6.49
C ARG A 30 -4.11 0.56 -5.01
N LYS A 31 -4.46 -0.68 -4.72
CA LYS A 31 -4.43 -1.23 -3.36
C LYS A 31 -3.00 -1.29 -2.80
N ALA A 32 -2.04 -1.68 -3.62
CA ALA A 32 -0.63 -1.72 -3.21
C ALA A 32 -0.10 -0.32 -2.87
N CYS A 33 -0.56 0.75 -3.53
CA CYS A 33 -0.23 2.14 -3.16
C CYS A 33 -0.75 2.50 -1.76
N VAL A 34 -1.99 2.11 -1.41
CA VAL A 34 -2.52 2.32 -0.04
C VAL A 34 -1.64 1.60 0.97
N ASN A 35 -1.34 0.33 0.74
CA ASN A 35 -0.49 -0.43 1.66
C ASN A 35 0.94 0.14 1.71
N GLY A 36 1.52 0.49 0.57
CA GLY A 36 2.87 1.04 0.47
C GLY A 36 3.05 2.41 1.12
N THR A 37 1.96 3.16 1.29
CA THR A 37 1.97 4.43 2.01
C THR A 37 1.60 4.24 3.48
N MET A 38 0.41 3.72 3.77
CA MET A 38 -0.13 3.67 5.14
C MET A 38 0.67 2.71 6.04
N ASN A 39 0.99 1.50 5.56
CA ASN A 39 1.61 0.48 6.40
C ASN A 39 2.97 0.94 6.94
N GLY A 40 3.91 1.26 6.06
CA GLY A 40 5.26 1.64 6.46
C GLY A 40 5.30 2.96 7.23
N LEU A 41 4.60 4.01 6.75
CA LEU A 41 4.63 5.32 7.40
C LEU A 41 4.02 5.27 8.80
N CYS A 42 2.84 4.68 8.97
CA CYS A 42 2.21 4.57 10.28
C CYS A 42 3.04 3.72 11.26
N THR A 43 3.66 2.64 10.76
CA THR A 43 4.51 1.76 11.60
C THR A 43 5.77 2.47 12.08
N ILE A 44 6.44 3.24 11.21
CA ILE A 44 7.66 3.97 11.58
C ILE A 44 7.36 5.13 12.51
N LEU A 45 6.28 5.88 12.24
CA LEU A 45 5.90 7.06 13.02
C LEU A 45 5.14 6.71 14.31
N ASP A 46 4.73 5.46 14.50
CA ASP A 46 3.95 4.98 15.64
C ASP A 46 2.61 5.72 15.81
N VAL A 47 1.87 5.85 14.70
CA VAL A 47 0.61 6.59 14.62
C VAL A 47 -0.46 5.81 13.85
N ASN A 48 -1.74 6.14 14.07
CA ASN A 48 -2.82 5.68 13.21
C ASN A 48 -2.90 6.52 11.91
N MET A 49 -3.78 6.14 10.98
CA MET A 49 -3.87 6.82 9.69
C MET A 49 -4.37 8.26 9.80
N ALA A 50 -5.30 8.55 10.70
CA ALA A 50 -5.79 9.92 10.92
C ALA A 50 -4.71 10.82 11.54
N GLU A 51 -3.89 10.30 12.43
CA GLU A 51 -2.75 11.04 13.01
C GLU A 51 -1.68 11.31 11.94
N LEU A 52 -1.38 10.33 11.08
CA LEU A 52 -0.51 10.56 9.92
C LEU A 52 -1.04 11.71 9.06
N GLY A 53 -2.33 11.69 8.73
CA GLY A 53 -2.98 12.70 7.89
C GLY A 53 -2.93 14.13 8.46
N LYS A 54 -2.80 14.28 9.78
CA LYS A 54 -2.65 15.61 10.43
C LYS A 54 -1.25 16.21 10.30
N THR A 55 -0.27 15.42 9.86
CA THR A 55 1.10 15.94 9.71
C THR A 55 1.22 16.82 8.47
N SER A 56 1.98 17.89 8.55
CA SER A 56 2.17 18.85 7.44
C SER A 56 2.84 18.22 6.20
N THR A 57 3.44 17.05 6.33
CA THR A 57 4.16 16.34 5.27
C THR A 57 3.42 15.15 4.71
N ALA A 58 2.25 14.78 5.27
CA ALA A 58 1.50 13.60 4.87
C ALA A 58 1.25 13.52 3.36
N HIS A 59 0.68 14.57 2.77
CA HIS A 59 0.43 14.64 1.33
C HIS A 59 1.70 14.41 0.50
N LYS A 60 2.80 15.08 0.87
CA LYS A 60 4.08 14.95 0.16
C LYS A 60 4.62 13.52 0.24
N MET A 61 4.56 12.88 1.40
CA MET A 61 5.04 11.51 1.58
C MET A 61 4.20 10.53 0.75
N VAL A 62 2.87 10.64 0.82
CA VAL A 62 1.95 9.82 0.02
C VAL A 62 2.21 10.01 -1.47
N ALA A 63 2.21 11.26 -1.95
CA ALA A 63 2.42 11.57 -3.36
C ALA A 63 3.76 11.04 -3.87
N THR A 64 4.82 11.14 -3.06
CA THR A 64 6.16 10.67 -3.44
C THR A 64 6.20 9.16 -3.62
N ILE A 65 5.64 8.40 -2.67
CA ILE A 65 5.60 6.93 -2.74
C ILE A 65 4.71 6.47 -3.89
N VAL A 66 3.50 7.03 -4.03
CA VAL A 66 2.58 6.70 -5.13
C VAL A 66 3.22 6.95 -6.49
N ASN A 67 3.99 8.02 -6.66
CA ASN A 67 4.71 8.29 -7.91
C ASN A 67 5.78 7.23 -8.23
N GLU A 68 6.45 6.65 -7.23
CA GLU A 68 7.39 5.55 -7.47
C GLU A 68 6.66 4.27 -7.93
N PHE A 69 5.55 3.93 -7.26
CA PHE A 69 4.68 2.84 -7.69
C PHE A 69 4.18 3.04 -9.12
N ALA A 70 3.71 4.25 -9.45
CA ALA A 70 3.20 4.56 -10.79
C ALA A 70 4.26 4.43 -11.89
N LYS A 71 5.50 4.90 -11.62
CA LYS A 71 6.61 4.73 -12.57
C LYS A 71 6.93 3.26 -12.84
N VAL A 72 6.91 2.42 -11.82
CA VAL A 72 7.14 0.98 -11.97
C VAL A 72 5.96 0.33 -12.69
N ALA A 73 4.72 0.68 -12.35
CA ALA A 73 3.51 0.18 -13.00
C ALA A 73 3.48 0.51 -14.50
N ALA A 74 3.91 1.73 -14.88
CA ALA A 74 3.95 2.18 -16.28
C ALA A 74 4.87 1.29 -17.15
N VAL A 75 5.99 0.80 -16.62
CA VAL A 75 6.86 -0.16 -17.33
C VAL A 75 6.13 -1.49 -17.58
N GLU A 76 5.24 -1.87 -16.68
CA GLU A 76 4.36 -3.06 -16.83
C GLU A 76 3.08 -2.77 -17.65
N LYS A 77 3.00 -1.60 -18.29
CA LYS A 77 1.86 -1.14 -19.12
C LYS A 77 0.57 -0.98 -18.31
N ILE A 78 0.71 -0.63 -17.03
CA ILE A 78 -0.39 -0.31 -16.12
C ILE A 78 -0.32 1.19 -15.84
N GLU A 79 -1.25 1.94 -16.44
CA GLU A 79 -1.32 3.39 -16.26
C GLU A 79 -2.20 3.70 -15.04
N LEU A 80 -1.58 4.20 -13.97
CA LEU A 80 -2.30 4.65 -12.78
C LEU A 80 -2.72 6.11 -12.95
N ASP A 81 -3.95 6.43 -12.61
CA ASP A 81 -4.39 7.80 -12.40
C ASP A 81 -3.80 8.29 -11.06
N VAL A 82 -2.61 8.88 -11.13
CA VAL A 82 -1.84 9.27 -9.94
C VAL A 82 -2.62 10.21 -9.01
N PRO A 83 -3.29 11.27 -9.50
CA PRO A 83 -4.15 12.10 -8.66
C PRO A 83 -5.25 11.32 -7.94
N GLU A 84 -5.94 10.43 -8.65
CA GLU A 84 -7.00 9.57 -8.08
C GLU A 84 -6.43 8.64 -7.01
N VAL A 85 -5.30 7.98 -7.29
CA VAL A 85 -4.66 7.06 -6.34
C VAL A 85 -4.19 7.80 -5.08
N ILE A 86 -3.62 9.01 -5.20
CA ILE A 86 -3.25 9.84 -4.06
C ILE A 86 -4.50 10.16 -3.23
N ALA A 87 -5.55 10.66 -3.86
CA ALA A 87 -6.81 10.99 -3.17
C ALA A 87 -7.41 9.76 -2.47
N HIS A 88 -7.31 8.57 -3.10
CA HIS A 88 -7.74 7.33 -2.48
C HIS A 88 -6.88 6.93 -1.27
N CYS A 89 -5.56 7.10 -1.33
CA CYS A 89 -4.71 6.88 -0.17
C CYS A 89 -5.07 7.85 0.97
N GLU A 90 -5.28 9.12 0.65
CA GLU A 90 -5.62 10.15 1.64
C GLU A 90 -7.02 9.99 2.23
N SER A 91 -7.96 9.36 1.52
CA SER A 91 -9.26 9.01 2.09
C SER A 91 -9.17 8.08 3.30
N CYS A 92 -8.04 7.35 3.44
CA CYS A 92 -7.76 6.55 4.63
C CYS A 92 -7.48 7.38 5.89
N PHE A 93 -7.23 8.68 5.75
CA PHE A 93 -7.01 9.59 6.90
C PHE A 93 -8.31 9.97 7.61
N ASP A 94 -9.45 9.76 6.97
CA ASP A 94 -10.74 10.17 7.49
C ASP A 94 -11.11 9.36 8.76
N PRO A 95 -11.22 10.02 9.94
CA PRO A 95 -11.58 9.36 11.20
C PRO A 95 -13.02 8.80 11.21
N GLU A 96 -13.91 9.31 10.34
CA GLU A 96 -15.27 8.82 10.22
C GLU A 96 -15.35 7.45 9.49
N THR A 97 -14.25 7.03 8.86
CA THR A 97 -14.14 5.75 8.18
C THR A 97 -13.09 4.84 8.86
N ILE A 98 -11.90 4.76 8.29
CA ILE A 98 -10.84 3.87 8.79
C ILE A 98 -9.66 4.61 9.42
N GLY A 99 -9.68 5.93 9.47
CA GLY A 99 -8.53 6.74 9.90
C GLY A 99 -8.06 6.45 11.33
N LEU A 100 -8.96 6.10 12.23
CA LEU A 100 -8.60 5.75 13.61
C LEU A 100 -7.98 4.35 13.76
N HIS A 101 -7.94 3.57 12.68
CA HIS A 101 -7.34 2.24 12.71
C HIS A 101 -5.82 2.31 12.46
N TYR A 102 -5.12 1.39 13.09
CA TYR A 102 -3.73 1.10 12.77
C TYR A 102 -3.66 0.11 11.61
N PRO A 103 -2.82 0.33 10.59
CA PRO A 103 -2.67 -0.59 9.48
C PRO A 103 -2.19 -1.98 9.92
N SER A 104 -2.37 -2.99 9.04
CA SER A 104 -2.01 -4.38 9.33
C SER A 104 -0.54 -4.55 9.73
N MET A 105 0.37 -3.91 9.03
CA MET A 105 1.81 -3.96 9.34
C MET A 105 2.13 -3.44 10.75
N TYR A 106 1.50 -2.36 11.17
CA TYR A 106 1.62 -1.87 12.54
C TYR A 106 1.14 -2.92 13.54
N GLN A 107 -0.01 -3.54 13.26
CA GLN A 107 -0.57 -4.57 14.14
C GLN A 107 0.36 -5.78 14.22
N ASP A 108 0.94 -6.21 13.09
CA ASP A 108 1.87 -7.33 13.07
C ASP A 108 3.14 -7.03 13.85
N LEU A 109 3.80 -5.92 13.56
CA LEU A 109 5.09 -5.62 14.17
C LEU A 109 4.96 -5.17 15.63
N ILE A 110 4.13 -4.17 15.88
CA ILE A 110 4.08 -3.49 17.19
C ILE A 110 3.21 -4.26 18.20
N LYS A 111 2.05 -4.78 17.75
CA LYS A 111 1.13 -5.48 18.68
C LYS A 111 1.42 -6.97 18.80
N ASN A 112 1.79 -7.61 17.71
CA ASN A 112 1.90 -9.06 17.66
C ASN A 112 3.35 -9.58 17.64
N HIS A 113 4.36 -8.69 17.57
CA HIS A 113 5.78 -9.02 17.47
C HIS A 113 6.07 -10.04 16.35
N ARG A 114 5.52 -9.77 15.16
CA ARG A 114 5.74 -10.59 13.96
C ARG A 114 6.48 -9.79 12.89
N LEU A 115 7.27 -10.47 12.06
CA LEU A 115 7.87 -9.89 10.87
C LEU A 115 6.78 -9.31 9.96
N THR A 116 7.13 -8.23 9.29
CA THR A 116 6.21 -7.53 8.40
C THR A 116 6.26 -8.08 6.97
N GLU A 117 5.30 -7.65 6.16
CA GLU A 117 5.25 -7.93 4.73
C GLU A 117 5.91 -6.83 3.87
N ILE A 118 6.76 -5.98 4.46
CA ILE A 118 7.35 -4.81 3.77
C ILE A 118 8.06 -5.21 2.47
N ASP A 119 8.75 -6.35 2.46
CA ASP A 119 9.44 -6.88 1.28
C ASP A 119 8.51 -7.19 0.11
N TYR A 120 7.25 -7.52 0.38
CA TYR A 120 6.26 -7.84 -0.64
C TYR A 120 5.46 -6.62 -1.11
N ILE A 121 5.62 -5.49 -0.44
CA ILE A 121 4.98 -4.21 -0.78
C ILE A 121 6.02 -3.24 -1.34
N ASN A 122 6.62 -2.38 -0.51
CA ASN A 122 7.62 -1.41 -0.94
C ASN A 122 8.90 -2.09 -1.48
N GLY A 123 9.37 -3.15 -0.82
CA GLY A 123 10.51 -3.95 -1.27
C GLY A 123 10.27 -4.61 -2.64
N ALA A 124 9.03 -4.98 -2.97
CA ALA A 124 8.70 -5.47 -4.31
C ALA A 124 8.84 -4.38 -5.38
N ILE A 125 8.40 -3.14 -5.08
CA ILE A 125 8.59 -1.99 -5.96
C ILE A 125 10.06 -1.67 -6.13
N SER A 126 10.83 -1.68 -5.06
CA SER A 126 12.30 -1.52 -5.06
C SER A 126 12.99 -2.53 -5.98
N ARG A 127 12.67 -3.80 -5.84
CA ARG A 127 13.23 -4.85 -6.71
C ARG A 127 12.83 -4.69 -8.18
N LYS A 128 11.56 -4.36 -8.44
CA LYS A 128 11.09 -4.07 -9.81
C LYS A 128 11.77 -2.82 -10.36
N GLY A 129 11.91 -1.76 -9.56
CA GLY A 129 12.64 -0.55 -9.94
C GLY A 129 14.06 -0.86 -10.38
N LYS A 130 14.82 -1.60 -9.59
CA LYS A 130 16.18 -2.06 -9.94
C LYS A 130 16.19 -2.87 -11.23
N LYS A 131 15.23 -3.79 -11.41
CA LYS A 131 15.12 -4.62 -12.62
C LYS A 131 14.83 -3.79 -13.88
N TYR A 132 14.04 -2.73 -13.76
CA TYR A 132 13.56 -1.93 -14.88
C TYR A 132 14.37 -0.64 -15.11
N GLY A 133 15.35 -0.34 -14.26
CA GLY A 133 16.10 0.91 -14.31
C GLY A 133 15.29 2.13 -13.88
N VAL A 134 14.28 1.95 -13.04
CA VAL A 134 13.45 3.00 -12.45
C VAL A 134 13.91 3.27 -11.02
N ALA A 135 14.26 4.51 -10.71
CA ALA A 135 14.66 4.90 -9.36
C ALA A 135 13.44 4.88 -8.40
N THR A 136 13.60 4.20 -7.26
CA THR A 136 12.59 4.08 -6.21
C THR A 136 13.18 4.35 -4.82
N PRO A 137 13.87 5.50 -4.61
CA PRO A 137 14.64 5.75 -3.40
C PRO A 137 13.79 5.79 -2.12
N TYR A 138 12.54 6.22 -2.20
CA TYR A 138 11.65 6.29 -1.04
C TYR A 138 11.09 4.93 -0.66
N CYS A 139 10.75 4.08 -1.63
CA CYS A 139 10.38 2.70 -1.36
C CYS A 139 11.57 1.91 -0.81
N ASP A 140 12.79 2.11 -1.34
CA ASP A 140 14.02 1.52 -0.82
C ASP A 140 14.23 1.93 0.64
N PHE A 141 14.23 3.23 0.92
CA PHE A 141 14.49 3.76 2.26
C PHE A 141 13.42 3.37 3.28
N LEU A 142 12.14 3.39 2.89
CA LEU A 142 11.06 2.96 3.79
C LEU A 142 11.16 1.47 4.12
N THR A 143 11.56 0.64 3.15
CA THR A 143 11.83 -0.79 3.39
C THR A 143 12.95 -0.98 4.41
N GLU A 144 14.07 -0.27 4.25
CA GLU A 144 15.19 -0.30 5.20
C GLU A 144 14.79 0.19 6.60
N LEU A 145 13.98 1.24 6.69
CA LEU A 145 13.47 1.75 7.98
C LEU A 145 12.61 0.73 8.71
N VAL A 146 11.74 0.02 7.99
CA VAL A 146 10.88 -1.01 8.59
C VAL A 146 11.74 -2.19 9.08
N HIS A 147 12.72 -2.65 8.29
CA HIS A 147 13.66 -3.67 8.74
C HIS A 147 14.45 -3.24 9.98
N ALA A 148 14.94 -2.00 10.01
CA ALA A 148 15.62 -1.47 11.19
C ALA A 148 14.71 -1.44 12.43
N LYS A 149 13.39 -1.18 12.22
CA LYS A 149 12.40 -1.25 13.30
C LYS A 149 12.18 -2.68 13.77
N GLU A 150 12.08 -3.65 12.85
CA GLU A 150 11.99 -5.10 13.16
C GLU A 150 13.19 -5.54 14.01
N ASP A 151 14.40 -5.19 13.58
CA ASP A 151 15.64 -5.49 14.31
C ASP A 151 15.66 -4.86 15.71
N SER A 152 15.26 -3.58 15.83
CA SER A 152 15.23 -2.86 17.10
C SER A 152 14.26 -3.48 18.13
N LEU A 153 13.23 -4.15 17.64
CA LEU A 153 12.22 -4.85 18.45
C LEU A 153 12.59 -6.35 18.65
N ASN A 154 13.74 -6.81 18.11
CA ASN A 154 14.18 -8.21 18.13
C ASN A 154 13.14 -9.19 17.54
N VAL A 155 12.38 -8.77 16.55
CA VAL A 155 11.44 -9.63 15.83
C VAL A 155 12.22 -10.42 14.77
N LYS A 156 11.98 -11.75 14.73
CA LYS A 156 12.67 -12.67 13.81
C LYS A 156 11.69 -13.64 13.18
#